data_fc02dca24036a2ce3ddb377b74763f74
#
_entry.id   fc02dca24036a2ce3ddb377b74763f74
#
_cell.length_a   1.000
_cell.length_b   1.000
_cell.length_c   1.000
_cell.angle_alpha   90.00
_cell.angle_beta   90.00
_cell.angle_gamma   90.00
#
_symmetry.space_group_name_H-M   'P 1'
#
loop_
_entity.id
_entity.type
_entity.pdbx_description
1 polymer ?
#
loop_
_entity_poly.entity_id
_entity_poly.type
_entity_poly.pdbx_seq_one_letter_code
_entity_poly.pdbx_strand_id
1 'polypeptide(L)'
;LTMMKSVSKEIINDCLSMDPIQTAELMTETNDFYYCPYIYGFSNYSRNNYRKNILKYIDVLDLSGKGPSGTHLGGTGIAVSNVSKNKDLAIEYAFWIAGAECQKSLFYQSGGQPGNSEAWEDEKINLETNDFFKATRKTLDLAWVRPRHNGYMEFQDKSGDVINEYLQTEISAESICEKLSDMYNKSFKE
;
A
#
# COMPACT_ATOMS: atom_id res chain seq x y z
N LEU A 1 -17.06 -2.02 -8.91
CA LEU A 1 -16.99 -3.45 -9.26
C LEU A 1 -17.10 -3.69 -10.75
N THR A 2 -18.09 -3.14 -11.48
CA THR A 2 -18.29 -3.34 -12.93
C THR A 2 -17.05 -2.92 -13.74
N MET A 3 -16.52 -1.72 -13.51
CA MET A 3 -15.28 -1.25 -14.15
C MET A 3 -14.08 -2.15 -13.81
N MET A 4 -13.95 -2.57 -12.56
CA MET A 4 -12.88 -3.47 -12.11
C MET A 4 -12.93 -4.81 -12.86
N LYS A 5 -14.14 -5.38 -13.03
CA LYS A 5 -14.34 -6.60 -13.80
C LYS A 5 -14.06 -6.40 -15.31
N SER A 6 -14.36 -5.25 -15.85
CA SER A 6 -14.00 -4.93 -17.25
C SER A 6 -12.49 -4.88 -17.44
N VAL A 7 -11.80 -4.19 -16.53
CA VAL A 7 -10.32 -4.09 -16.57
C VAL A 7 -9.65 -5.45 -16.34
N SER A 8 -10.19 -6.29 -15.44
CA SER A 8 -9.58 -7.61 -15.17
C SER A 8 -9.56 -8.55 -16.38
N LYS A 9 -10.38 -8.30 -17.40
CA LYS A 9 -10.38 -9.07 -18.66
C LYS A 9 -9.24 -8.67 -19.62
N GLU A 10 -8.63 -7.52 -19.40
CA GLU A 10 -7.58 -6.95 -20.24
C GLU A 10 -6.17 -7.11 -19.64
N ILE A 11 -6.08 -7.65 -18.41
CA ILE A 11 -4.82 -7.89 -17.72
C ILE A 11 -4.39 -9.36 -17.82
N ILE A 12 -3.13 -9.64 -17.49
CA ILE A 12 -2.66 -11.02 -17.44
C ILE A 12 -3.39 -11.82 -16.35
N ASN A 13 -3.72 -13.06 -16.65
CA ASN A 13 -4.51 -13.92 -15.73
C ASN A 13 -3.86 -14.09 -14.35
N ASP A 14 -2.54 -14.13 -14.27
CA ASP A 14 -1.80 -14.33 -13.02
C ASP A 14 -1.91 -13.13 -12.07
N CYS A 15 -2.29 -11.94 -12.56
CA CYS A 15 -2.45 -10.73 -11.71
C CYS A 15 -3.45 -10.91 -10.55
N LEU A 16 -4.45 -11.78 -10.71
CA LEU A 16 -5.44 -12.04 -9.67
C LEU A 16 -4.89 -12.82 -8.46
N SER A 17 -3.72 -13.43 -8.60
CA SER A 17 -3.01 -14.16 -7.55
C SER A 17 -1.74 -13.49 -7.06
N MET A 18 -1.31 -12.38 -7.68
CA MET A 18 -0.09 -11.68 -7.33
C MET A 18 -0.30 -10.71 -6.17
N ASP A 19 0.65 -10.69 -5.26
CA ASP A 19 0.79 -9.62 -4.29
C ASP A 19 1.55 -8.40 -4.88
N PRO A 20 1.60 -7.24 -4.18
CA PRO A 20 2.31 -6.07 -4.69
C PRO A 20 3.82 -6.28 -4.92
N ILE A 21 4.45 -7.16 -4.16
CA ILE A 21 5.89 -7.47 -4.32
C ILE A 21 6.11 -8.27 -5.58
N GLN A 22 5.34 -9.33 -5.78
CA GLN A 22 5.39 -10.16 -7.00
C GLN A 22 5.12 -9.32 -8.26
N THR A 23 4.15 -8.40 -8.19
CA THR A 23 3.87 -7.47 -9.29
C THR A 23 5.06 -6.54 -9.57
N ALA A 24 5.68 -5.95 -8.55
CA ALA A 24 6.84 -5.09 -8.70
C ALA A 24 8.06 -5.85 -9.23
N GLU A 25 8.31 -7.08 -8.76
CA GLU A 25 9.38 -7.93 -9.28
C GLU A 25 9.17 -8.22 -10.77
N LEU A 26 7.96 -8.64 -11.18
CA LEU A 26 7.65 -8.89 -12.59
C LEU A 26 7.90 -7.66 -13.47
N MET A 27 7.43 -6.49 -13.03
CA MET A 27 7.61 -5.23 -13.77
C MET A 27 9.08 -4.78 -13.86
N THR A 28 9.91 -5.16 -12.88
CA THR A 28 11.32 -4.78 -12.87
C THR A 28 12.23 -5.76 -13.61
N GLU A 29 11.81 -7.01 -13.75
CA GLU A 29 12.60 -8.05 -14.44
C GLU A 29 12.42 -8.04 -15.95
N THR A 30 11.22 -7.66 -16.44
CA THR A 30 10.87 -7.69 -17.87
C THR A 30 10.63 -6.29 -18.42
N ASN A 31 10.51 -6.19 -19.75
CA ASN A 31 10.10 -4.95 -20.43
C ASN A 31 8.68 -5.07 -21.02
N ASP A 32 7.90 -6.05 -20.58
CA ASP A 32 6.60 -6.36 -21.15
C ASP A 32 5.46 -5.69 -20.40
N PHE A 33 5.71 -5.24 -19.15
CA PHE A 33 4.71 -4.62 -18.28
C PHE A 33 5.11 -3.19 -17.97
N TYR A 34 4.36 -2.24 -18.52
CA TYR A 34 4.71 -0.81 -18.46
C TYR A 34 3.92 -0.02 -17.43
N TYR A 35 2.80 -0.57 -16.95
CA TYR A 35 1.89 0.18 -16.10
C TYR A 35 1.09 -0.73 -15.16
N CYS A 36 1.04 -0.37 -13.87
CA CYS A 36 0.13 -0.91 -12.89
C CYS A 36 -0.66 0.25 -12.28
N PRO A 37 -1.99 0.33 -12.48
CA PRO A 37 -2.78 1.49 -12.08
C PRO A 37 -2.95 1.64 -10.58
N TYR A 38 -2.78 0.57 -9.82
CA TYR A 38 -3.03 0.53 -8.38
C TYR A 38 -2.17 -0.52 -7.69
N ILE A 39 -1.18 -0.07 -6.92
CA ILE A 39 -0.25 -0.94 -6.20
C ILE A 39 0.25 -0.25 -4.93
N TYR A 40 0.51 -1.00 -3.87
CA TYR A 40 1.27 -0.47 -2.75
C TYR A 40 2.71 -0.16 -3.17
N GLY A 41 3.14 1.09 -2.91
CA GLY A 41 4.47 1.56 -3.29
C GLY A 41 5.56 1.08 -2.32
N PHE A 42 6.62 0.52 -2.89
CA PHE A 42 7.84 0.17 -2.16
C PHE A 42 9.01 0.95 -2.75
N SER A 43 9.53 1.92 -2.01
CA SER A 43 10.54 2.89 -2.48
C SER A 43 11.83 2.25 -2.98
N ASN A 44 12.14 1.03 -2.56
CA ASN A 44 13.33 0.30 -3.01
C ASN A 44 13.30 0.03 -4.52
N TYR A 45 12.13 -0.24 -5.12
CA TYR A 45 12.01 -0.43 -6.57
C TYR A 45 12.23 0.84 -7.39
N SER A 46 12.24 2.00 -6.74
CA SER A 46 12.61 3.28 -7.34
C SER A 46 14.07 3.66 -7.13
N ARG A 47 14.84 2.89 -6.35
CA ARG A 47 16.27 3.15 -6.12
C ARG A 47 17.12 2.68 -7.29
N ASN A 48 18.11 3.48 -7.63
CA ASN A 48 19.11 3.07 -8.60
C ASN A 48 19.83 1.78 -8.17
N ASN A 49 20.04 0.87 -9.11
CA ASN A 49 20.75 -0.41 -8.89
C ASN A 49 20.07 -1.41 -7.95
N TYR A 50 18.80 -1.19 -7.55
CA TYR A 50 18.08 -2.18 -6.76
C TYR A 50 17.57 -3.34 -7.61
N ARG A 51 17.03 -3.04 -8.79
CA ARG A 51 16.60 -4.03 -9.79
C ARG A 51 17.08 -3.61 -11.18
N LYS A 52 16.88 -4.49 -12.17
CA LYS A 52 17.24 -4.23 -13.58
C LYS A 52 16.54 -3.00 -14.13
N ASN A 53 15.23 -2.92 -13.95
CA ASN A 53 14.42 -1.77 -14.32
C ASN A 53 13.96 -1.00 -13.07
N ILE A 54 13.90 0.32 -13.18
CA ILE A 54 13.43 1.19 -12.09
C ILE A 54 11.95 1.44 -12.28
N LEU A 55 11.15 1.27 -11.22
CA LEU A 55 9.76 1.67 -11.21
C LEU A 55 9.65 3.15 -10.82
N LYS A 56 8.90 3.91 -11.62
CA LYS A 56 8.47 5.26 -11.27
C LYS A 56 7.06 5.21 -10.69
N TYR A 57 6.94 5.55 -9.43
CA TYR A 57 5.65 5.70 -8.78
C TYR A 57 5.14 7.13 -8.95
N ILE A 58 3.86 7.26 -9.15
CA ILE A 58 3.16 8.55 -9.26
C ILE A 58 1.90 8.51 -8.41
N ASP A 59 1.31 9.66 -8.15
CA ASP A 59 -0.01 9.74 -7.53
C ASP A 59 -1.02 8.90 -8.34
N VAL A 60 -1.93 8.23 -7.65
CA VAL A 60 -3.02 7.48 -8.31
C VAL A 60 -3.86 8.43 -9.17
N LEU A 61 -4.33 7.94 -10.31
CA LEU A 61 -5.13 8.74 -11.23
C LEU A 61 -6.42 9.22 -10.56
N ASP A 62 -6.66 10.52 -10.65
CA ASP A 62 -7.89 11.14 -10.17
C ASP A 62 -8.92 11.23 -11.30
N LEU A 63 -9.90 10.35 -11.27
CA LEU A 63 -11.02 10.37 -12.21
C LEU A 63 -12.17 11.29 -11.77
N SER A 64 -12.10 11.81 -10.53
CA SER A 64 -13.17 12.61 -9.92
C SER A 64 -12.92 14.12 -9.95
N GLY A 65 -11.69 14.56 -10.22
CA GLY A 65 -11.25 15.94 -10.10
C GLY A 65 -11.11 16.45 -8.65
N LYS A 66 -11.15 15.54 -7.66
CA LYS A 66 -11.05 15.87 -6.23
C LYS A 66 -9.69 15.56 -5.60
N GLY A 67 -8.77 15.09 -6.40
CA GLY A 67 -7.47 14.61 -5.98
C GLY A 67 -7.36 13.07 -5.93
N PRO A 68 -6.15 12.53 -5.80
CA PRO A 68 -5.87 11.10 -5.86
C PRO A 68 -6.39 10.38 -4.60
N SER A 69 -7.68 10.19 -4.48
CA SER A 69 -8.38 9.59 -3.34
C SER A 69 -8.79 8.14 -3.62
N GLY A 70 -9.21 7.43 -2.57
CA GLY A 70 -9.71 6.06 -2.66
C GLY A 70 -8.66 4.98 -2.50
N THR A 71 -7.42 5.35 -2.18
CA THR A 71 -6.36 4.42 -1.82
C THR A 71 -6.40 4.09 -0.33
N HIS A 72 -5.87 2.92 0.03
CA HIS A 72 -5.68 2.57 1.43
C HIS A 72 -4.35 3.11 1.96
N LEU A 73 -4.36 3.65 3.17
CA LEU A 73 -3.13 3.91 3.92
C LEU A 73 -2.51 2.56 4.32
N GLY A 74 -1.32 2.28 3.78
CA GLY A 74 -0.45 1.21 4.24
C GLY A 74 0.62 1.76 5.18
N GLY A 75 1.19 0.90 6.01
CA GLY A 75 2.26 1.31 6.91
C GLY A 75 2.65 0.23 7.90
N THR A 76 3.80 0.44 8.54
CA THR A 76 4.30 -0.43 9.60
C THR A 76 4.48 0.39 10.86
N GLY A 77 4.05 -0.13 11.98
CA GLY A 77 4.24 0.47 13.29
C GLY A 77 5.30 -0.26 14.11
N ILE A 78 5.84 0.44 15.10
CA ILE A 78 6.65 -0.17 16.15
C ILE A 78 5.83 -0.25 17.43
N ALA A 79 5.91 -1.37 18.13
CA ALA A 79 5.20 -1.59 19.39
C ALA A 79 6.16 -2.08 20.48
N VAL A 80 5.90 -1.66 21.70
CA VAL A 80 6.64 -2.12 22.88
C VAL A 80 5.79 -3.12 23.64
N SER A 81 6.35 -4.30 23.88
CA SER A 81 5.66 -5.36 24.64
C SER A 81 5.36 -4.91 26.08
N ASN A 82 4.13 -5.15 26.52
CA ASN A 82 3.72 -4.84 27.90
C ASN A 82 4.45 -5.68 28.97
N VAL A 83 5.03 -6.82 28.59
CA VAL A 83 5.82 -7.67 29.49
C VAL A 83 7.32 -7.38 29.45
N SER A 84 7.76 -6.37 28.67
CA SER A 84 9.17 -5.95 28.65
C SER A 84 9.62 -5.50 30.04
N LYS A 85 10.83 -5.92 30.42
CA LYS A 85 11.48 -5.47 31.66
C LYS A 85 12.16 -4.11 31.53
N ASN A 86 12.35 -3.63 30.29
CA ASN A 86 13.03 -2.37 29.97
C ASN A 86 12.11 -1.47 29.13
N LYS A 87 10.89 -1.22 29.62
CA LYS A 87 9.86 -0.49 28.85
C LYS A 87 10.29 0.93 28.48
N ASP A 88 10.86 1.65 29.44
CA ASP A 88 11.24 3.06 29.22
C ASP A 88 12.28 3.17 28.11
N LEU A 89 13.32 2.35 28.14
CA LEU A 89 14.34 2.31 27.08
C LEU A 89 13.74 1.86 25.73
N ALA A 90 12.83 0.90 25.73
CA ALA A 90 12.18 0.43 24.52
C ALA A 90 11.26 1.50 23.92
N ILE A 91 10.59 2.30 24.74
CA ILE A 91 9.76 3.43 24.31
C ILE A 91 10.65 4.54 23.73
N GLU A 92 11.74 4.89 24.41
CA GLU A 92 12.72 5.86 23.91
C GLU A 92 13.30 5.45 22.56
N TYR A 93 13.66 4.18 22.41
CA TYR A 93 14.11 3.62 21.13
C TYR A 93 13.03 3.69 20.05
N ALA A 94 11.77 3.40 20.37
CA ALA A 94 10.65 3.48 19.43
C ALA A 94 10.43 4.92 18.92
N PHE A 95 10.53 5.91 19.81
CA PHE A 95 10.46 7.32 19.42
C PHE A 95 11.67 7.76 18.59
N TRP A 96 12.86 7.33 18.96
CA TRP A 96 14.08 7.63 18.21
C TRP A 96 14.01 7.07 16.79
N ILE A 97 13.62 5.78 16.61
CA ILE A 97 13.55 5.18 15.27
C ILE A 97 12.44 5.79 14.39
N ALA A 98 11.37 6.31 14.99
CA ALA A 98 10.30 7.04 14.28
C ALA A 98 10.64 8.51 14.03
N GLY A 99 11.66 9.04 14.70
CA GLY A 99 12.09 10.43 14.60
C GLY A 99 12.75 10.76 13.26
N ALA A 100 12.67 12.05 12.87
CA ALA A 100 13.19 12.52 11.60
C ALA A 100 14.69 12.23 11.39
N GLU A 101 15.50 12.38 12.43
CA GLU A 101 16.94 12.13 12.35
C GLU A 101 17.25 10.71 11.92
N CYS A 102 16.69 9.70 12.61
CA CYS A 102 16.88 8.29 12.28
C CYS A 102 16.26 7.95 10.90
N GLN A 103 15.06 8.44 10.63
CA GLN A 103 14.33 8.15 9.39
C GLN A 103 15.03 8.71 8.14
N LYS A 104 15.65 9.88 8.23
CA LYS A 104 16.44 10.48 7.13
C LYS A 104 17.85 9.91 6.98
N SER A 105 18.38 9.23 7.99
CA SER A 105 19.74 8.72 7.99
C SER A 105 19.78 7.18 8.03
N LEU A 106 20.01 6.60 9.20
CA LEU A 106 20.26 5.17 9.40
C LEU A 106 19.14 4.30 8.84
N PHE A 107 17.87 4.65 9.11
CA PHE A 107 16.74 3.85 8.67
C PHE A 107 16.64 3.81 7.13
N TYR A 108 16.72 4.97 6.47
CA TYR A 108 16.71 5.08 5.01
C TYR A 108 17.93 4.41 4.36
N GLN A 109 19.13 4.66 4.91
CA GLN A 109 20.39 4.08 4.39
C GLN A 109 20.43 2.55 4.50
N SER A 110 19.77 1.99 5.53
CA SER A 110 19.60 0.55 5.69
C SER A 110 18.53 -0.08 4.80
N GLY A 111 17.98 0.67 3.84
CA GLY A 111 16.95 0.18 2.92
C GLY A 111 15.51 0.33 3.43
N GLY A 112 15.31 0.97 4.58
CA GLY A 112 13.98 1.26 5.11
C GLY A 112 13.23 2.29 4.26
N GLN A 113 11.91 2.19 4.25
CA GLN A 113 11.01 3.20 3.68
C GLN A 113 10.53 4.13 4.79
N PRO A 114 11.00 5.38 4.86
CA PRO A 114 10.63 6.31 5.91
C PRO A 114 9.13 6.55 6.01
N GLY A 115 8.61 6.61 7.24
CA GLY A 115 7.25 7.07 7.54
C GLY A 115 7.18 8.52 8.02
N ASN A 116 8.31 9.15 8.29
CA ASN A 116 8.37 10.52 8.78
C ASN A 116 8.29 11.54 7.65
N SER A 117 7.44 12.57 7.79
CA SER A 117 7.18 13.57 6.75
C SER A 117 8.42 14.36 6.34
N GLU A 118 9.34 14.66 7.26
CA GLU A 118 10.58 15.34 6.92
C GLU A 118 11.49 14.51 6.00
N ALA A 119 11.46 13.18 6.13
CA ALA A 119 12.18 12.30 5.22
C ALA A 119 11.52 12.26 3.84
N TRP A 120 10.19 12.41 3.75
CA TRP A 120 9.46 12.49 2.48
C TRP A 120 9.76 13.78 1.71
N GLU A 121 10.13 14.85 2.41
CA GLU A 121 10.48 16.15 1.83
C GLU A 121 11.99 16.29 1.56
N ASP A 122 12.81 15.38 2.06
CA ASP A 122 14.26 15.42 1.92
C ASP A 122 14.68 15.28 0.45
N GLU A 123 15.45 16.26 -0.05
CA GLU A 123 15.86 16.32 -1.46
C GLU A 123 16.78 15.16 -1.85
N LYS A 124 17.70 14.77 -0.97
CA LYS A 124 18.63 13.66 -1.24
C LYS A 124 17.89 12.34 -1.36
N ILE A 125 16.97 12.08 -0.43
CA ILE A 125 16.14 10.86 -0.44
C ILE A 125 15.31 10.81 -1.73
N ASN A 126 14.69 11.91 -2.13
CA ASN A 126 13.90 11.96 -3.37
C ASN A 126 14.77 11.77 -4.61
N LEU A 127 15.96 12.40 -4.66
CA LEU A 127 16.90 12.19 -5.79
C LEU A 127 17.31 10.72 -5.91
N GLU A 128 17.62 10.05 -4.81
CA GLU A 128 18.07 8.65 -4.79
C GLU A 128 16.94 7.65 -5.08
N THR A 129 15.68 8.06 -4.92
CA THR A 129 14.48 7.23 -5.16
C THR A 129 13.67 7.70 -6.37
N ASN A 130 14.26 8.46 -7.28
CA ASN A 130 13.58 8.98 -8.48
C ASN A 130 12.22 9.65 -8.17
N ASP A 131 12.21 10.52 -7.15
CA ASP A 131 11.06 11.27 -6.63
C ASP A 131 9.91 10.42 -6.07
N PHE A 132 10.16 9.18 -5.67
CA PHE A 132 9.12 8.28 -5.13
C PHE A 132 8.24 8.98 -4.09
N PHE A 133 8.83 9.60 -3.08
CA PHE A 133 8.11 10.21 -1.98
C PHE A 133 7.32 11.44 -2.39
N LYS A 134 7.93 12.34 -3.14
CA LYS A 134 7.25 13.56 -3.66
C LYS A 134 6.12 13.21 -4.62
N ALA A 135 6.36 12.26 -5.52
CA ALA A 135 5.42 11.90 -6.58
C ALA A 135 4.20 11.11 -6.07
N THR A 136 4.25 10.55 -4.85
CA THR A 136 3.15 9.80 -4.23
C THR A 136 2.56 10.49 -2.99
N ARG A 137 3.03 11.69 -2.65
CA ARG A 137 2.66 12.38 -1.41
C ARG A 137 1.17 12.66 -1.31
N LYS A 138 0.55 13.16 -2.36
CA LYS A 138 -0.89 13.48 -2.36
C LYS A 138 -1.74 12.22 -2.19
N THR A 139 -1.34 11.12 -2.82
CA THR A 139 -1.99 9.82 -2.65
C THR A 139 -1.94 9.39 -1.19
N LEU A 140 -0.80 9.53 -0.51
CA LEU A 140 -0.66 9.19 0.89
C LEU A 140 -1.52 10.09 1.79
N ASP A 141 -1.46 11.41 1.58
CA ASP A 141 -2.17 12.40 2.40
C ASP A 141 -3.71 12.26 2.30
N LEU A 142 -4.21 11.80 1.17
CA LEU A 142 -5.64 11.57 0.90
C LEU A 142 -6.06 10.09 1.07
N ALA A 143 -5.15 9.24 1.51
CA ALA A 143 -5.42 7.82 1.68
C ALA A 143 -6.43 7.56 2.79
N TRP A 144 -7.33 6.62 2.53
CA TRP A 144 -8.34 6.20 3.49
C TRP A 144 -7.74 5.30 4.57
N VAL A 145 -8.05 5.62 5.82
CA VAL A 145 -7.64 4.83 6.97
C VAL A 145 -8.70 3.76 7.25
N ARG A 146 -8.28 2.51 7.31
CA ARG A 146 -9.15 1.38 7.58
C ARG A 146 -9.87 1.51 8.92
N PRO A 147 -11.14 1.09 9.03
CA PRO A 147 -11.83 0.99 10.31
C PRO A 147 -11.08 0.12 11.32
N ARG A 148 -11.22 0.45 12.59
CA ARG A 148 -10.50 -0.24 13.69
C ARG A 148 -11.43 -1.00 14.63
N HIS A 149 -12.67 -1.27 14.22
CA HIS A 149 -13.58 -2.06 15.03
C HIS A 149 -13.15 -3.53 15.05
N ASN A 150 -13.52 -4.22 16.12
CA ASN A 150 -13.27 -5.66 16.24
C ASN A 150 -14.04 -6.41 15.14
N GLY A 151 -13.34 -7.22 14.37
CA GLY A 151 -13.88 -7.95 13.22
C GLY A 151 -13.60 -7.34 11.83
N TYR A 152 -13.09 -6.09 11.75
CA TYR A 152 -12.80 -5.48 10.45
C TYR A 152 -11.76 -6.26 9.63
N MET A 153 -10.69 -6.74 10.25
CA MET A 153 -9.64 -7.47 9.53
C MET A 153 -10.16 -8.78 8.93
N GLU A 154 -11.00 -9.51 9.67
CA GLU A 154 -11.64 -10.71 9.15
C GLU A 154 -12.58 -10.39 7.98
N PHE A 155 -13.34 -9.29 8.07
CA PHE A 155 -14.16 -8.80 6.97
C PHE A 155 -13.30 -8.48 5.74
N GLN A 156 -12.20 -7.74 5.91
CA GLN A 156 -11.32 -7.35 4.82
C GLN A 156 -10.77 -8.57 4.07
N ASP A 157 -10.27 -9.57 4.80
CA ASP A 157 -9.69 -10.77 4.21
C ASP A 157 -10.73 -11.55 3.39
N LYS A 158 -11.89 -11.83 4.01
CA LYS A 158 -12.99 -12.54 3.34
C LYS A 158 -13.59 -11.74 2.16
N SER A 159 -13.58 -10.41 2.24
CA SER A 159 -14.07 -9.56 1.15
C SER A 159 -13.13 -9.60 -0.06
N GLY A 160 -11.83 -9.75 0.16
CA GLY A 160 -10.86 -9.96 -0.91
C GLY A 160 -11.19 -11.22 -1.71
N ASP A 161 -11.45 -12.34 -1.04
CA ASP A 161 -11.83 -13.60 -1.68
C ASP A 161 -13.13 -13.46 -2.50
N VAL A 162 -14.15 -12.80 -1.94
CA VAL A 162 -15.44 -12.56 -2.62
C VAL A 162 -15.26 -11.71 -3.88
N ILE A 163 -14.42 -10.67 -3.82
CA ILE A 163 -14.14 -9.83 -4.99
C ILE A 163 -13.33 -10.61 -6.03
N ASN A 164 -12.35 -11.39 -5.61
CA ASN A 164 -11.56 -12.22 -6.52
C ASN A 164 -12.43 -13.25 -7.26
N GLU A 165 -13.32 -13.93 -6.55
CA GLU A 165 -14.34 -14.83 -7.14
C GLU A 165 -15.24 -14.09 -8.13
N TYR A 166 -15.71 -12.89 -7.78
CA TYR A 166 -16.54 -12.07 -8.66
C TYR A 166 -15.84 -11.74 -9.98
N LEU A 167 -14.56 -11.40 -9.94
CA LEU A 167 -13.81 -11.05 -11.15
C LEU A 167 -13.71 -12.22 -12.15
N GLN A 168 -13.80 -13.45 -11.66
CA GLN A 168 -13.65 -14.69 -12.43
C GLN A 168 -14.98 -15.39 -12.79
N THR A 169 -16.11 -14.88 -12.33
CA THR A 169 -17.43 -15.50 -12.53
C THR A 169 -18.43 -14.54 -13.17
N GLU A 170 -19.60 -15.04 -13.55
CA GLU A 170 -20.67 -14.19 -14.15
C GLU A 170 -21.68 -13.66 -13.10
N ILE A 171 -21.30 -13.59 -11.83
CA ILE A 171 -22.13 -13.00 -10.77
C ILE A 171 -22.30 -11.51 -11.04
N SER A 172 -23.48 -10.94 -10.73
CA SER A 172 -23.74 -9.52 -10.92
C SER A 172 -23.04 -8.66 -9.87
N ALA A 173 -22.70 -7.42 -10.22
CA ALA A 173 -22.09 -6.46 -9.31
C ALA A 173 -23.04 -6.12 -8.14
N GLU A 174 -24.34 -6.05 -8.40
CA GLU A 174 -25.37 -5.79 -7.39
C GLU A 174 -25.37 -6.85 -6.31
N SER A 175 -25.40 -8.14 -6.70
CA SER A 175 -25.38 -9.27 -5.77
C SER A 175 -24.11 -9.27 -4.90
N ILE A 176 -22.97 -8.91 -5.47
CA ILE A 176 -21.71 -8.80 -4.71
C ILE A 176 -21.74 -7.62 -3.75
N CYS A 177 -22.28 -6.46 -4.17
CA CYS A 177 -22.43 -5.30 -3.27
C CYS A 177 -23.33 -5.63 -2.08
N GLU A 178 -24.44 -6.34 -2.28
CA GLU A 178 -25.32 -6.79 -1.21
C GLU A 178 -24.59 -7.74 -0.25
N LYS A 179 -23.89 -8.75 -0.80
CA LYS A 179 -23.08 -9.69 -0.01
C LYS A 179 -22.01 -8.97 0.83
N LEU A 180 -21.25 -8.06 0.22
CA LEU A 180 -20.21 -7.30 0.93
C LEU A 180 -20.80 -6.38 2.02
N SER A 181 -21.95 -5.76 1.76
CA SER A 181 -22.65 -4.92 2.74
C SER A 181 -23.12 -5.74 3.93
N ASP A 182 -23.68 -6.93 3.70
CA ASP A 182 -24.10 -7.85 4.75
C ASP A 182 -22.89 -8.34 5.57
N MET A 183 -21.80 -8.72 4.91
CA MET A 183 -20.54 -9.11 5.58
C MET A 183 -19.98 -7.98 6.44
N TYR A 184 -19.98 -6.73 5.93
CA TYR A 184 -19.52 -5.58 6.69
C TYR A 184 -20.37 -5.32 7.93
N ASN A 185 -21.70 -5.34 7.79
CA ASN A 185 -22.62 -5.17 8.91
C ASN A 185 -22.43 -6.26 9.99
N LYS A 186 -22.15 -7.50 9.58
CA LYS A 186 -21.85 -8.63 10.50
C LYS A 186 -20.44 -8.58 11.09
N SER A 187 -19.57 -7.71 10.61
CA SER A 187 -18.19 -7.61 11.12
C SER A 187 -18.07 -6.90 12.47
N PHE A 188 -19.10 -6.16 12.89
CA PHE A 188 -19.11 -5.50 14.20
C PHE A 188 -19.35 -6.55 15.28
N LYS A 189 -18.25 -6.96 15.95
CA LYS A 189 -18.27 -7.87 17.09
C LYS A 189 -18.25 -7.06 18.38
N GLU A 190 -19.10 -7.42 19.33
CA GLU A 190 -19.11 -6.87 20.69
C GLU A 190 -17.82 -7.13 21.46
#